data_18e21b321cb945604357b2d2aa787616
#
_entry.id   18e21b321cb945604357b2d2aa787616
#
_cell.length_a   1.000
_cell.length_b   1.000
_cell.length_c   1.000
_cell.angle_alpha   90.00
_cell.angle_beta   90.00
_cell.angle_gamma   90.00
#
_symmetry.space_group_name_H-M   'P 1'
#
loop_
_entity.id
_entity.type
_entity.pdbx_description
1 polymer ?
#
loop_
_entity_poly.entity_id
_entity_poly.type
_entity_poly.pdbx_seq_one_letter_code
_entity_poly.pdbx_strand_id
1 'polypeptide(L)'
;MNKIVIGTLGSVCLAVVAYAAVPEKIPAVVFEDVFDPGASHVQGACCSDDAVYLTQRTALYKFGWDGKLLAKVAVTNHTGDICFHDGKIYTSVCLYEGENRGRIQVFDGKDLAFVRESPGFPRPADGIAYIDGVFYVGLGSNFARPPEPHPVNWVCRFDAKTLRPLEEKRDFNYGHLTRFGVQDIATDGKRLFIAFYAVKGAPAVVVTDTDWNILQKVSGFTASNGLDLLPARLRGDKLRFFRVTTLTPPRRDNPSKKGIGASLSFFEYKDGAFIDITERK
;
A
#
# COMPACT_ATOMS: atom_id res chain seq x y z
N MET A 1 26.49 -15.89 67.53
CA MET A 1 25.21 -15.32 67.04
C MET A 1 25.26 -15.32 65.50
N ASN A 2 24.76 -16.38 64.88
CA ASN A 2 24.73 -16.51 63.41
C ASN A 2 23.39 -15.96 62.89
N LYS A 3 23.44 -14.90 62.06
CA LYS A 3 22.27 -14.39 61.33
C LYS A 3 22.09 -15.18 60.05
N ILE A 4 20.95 -15.90 59.97
CA ILE A 4 20.50 -16.57 58.74
C ILE A 4 19.82 -15.48 57.91
N VAL A 5 20.33 -15.24 56.69
CA VAL A 5 19.68 -14.40 55.66
C VAL A 5 18.81 -15.31 54.82
N ILE A 6 17.48 -15.20 54.94
CA ILE A 6 16.54 -15.91 54.07
C ILE A 6 16.38 -15.06 52.79
N GLY A 7 16.97 -15.57 51.70
CA GLY A 7 16.73 -14.99 50.37
C GLY A 7 15.38 -15.44 49.81
N THR A 8 14.49 -14.52 49.58
CA THR A 8 13.21 -14.74 48.86
C THR A 8 13.51 -14.97 47.36
N LEU A 9 13.31 -16.20 46.91
CA LEU A 9 13.26 -16.54 45.46
C LEU A 9 11.98 -15.93 44.88
N GLY A 10 12.14 -14.86 44.08
CA GLY A 10 11.06 -14.31 43.29
C GLY A 10 10.67 -15.28 42.16
N SER A 11 9.45 -15.78 42.22
CA SER A 11 8.86 -16.54 41.12
C SER A 11 8.69 -15.65 39.89
N VAL A 12 9.50 -15.89 38.84
CA VAL A 12 9.31 -15.30 37.51
C VAL A 12 8.17 -16.08 36.84
N CYS A 13 6.95 -15.51 36.86
CA CYS A 13 5.87 -16.00 36.01
C CYS A 13 6.20 -15.72 34.55
N LEU A 14 6.66 -16.70 33.80
CA LEU A 14 6.70 -16.68 32.35
C LEU A 14 5.26 -16.76 31.85
N ALA A 15 4.69 -15.62 31.45
CA ALA A 15 3.45 -15.61 30.70
C ALA A 15 3.73 -16.19 29.32
N VAL A 16 3.36 -17.44 29.09
CA VAL A 16 3.31 -18.04 27.76
C VAL A 16 2.14 -17.40 27.02
N VAL A 17 2.44 -16.42 26.18
CA VAL A 17 1.44 -15.89 25.24
C VAL A 17 1.22 -16.98 24.18
N ALA A 18 0.14 -17.73 24.32
CA ALA A 18 -0.28 -18.66 23.27
C ALA A 18 -0.73 -17.83 22.06
N TYR A 19 0.13 -17.74 21.05
CA TYR A 19 -0.28 -17.22 19.75
C TYR A 19 -1.31 -18.19 19.16
N ALA A 20 -2.52 -17.70 18.89
CA ALA A 20 -3.47 -18.45 18.09
C ALA A 20 -2.82 -18.83 16.76
N ALA A 21 -3.01 -20.08 16.35
CA ALA A 21 -2.44 -20.55 15.07
C ALA A 21 -2.95 -19.64 13.94
N VAL A 22 -2.02 -19.10 13.13
CA VAL A 22 -2.37 -18.27 11.99
C VAL A 22 -3.15 -19.13 11.00
N PRO A 23 -4.36 -18.72 10.58
CA PRO A 23 -5.20 -19.54 9.71
C PRO A 23 -4.52 -19.82 8.37
N GLU A 24 -4.71 -21.00 7.82
CA GLU A 24 -4.15 -21.37 6.52
C GLU A 24 -4.78 -20.56 5.40
N LYS A 25 -6.08 -20.27 5.50
CA LYS A 25 -6.85 -19.39 4.61
C LYS A 25 -7.46 -18.24 5.40
N ILE A 26 -7.63 -17.10 4.74
CA ILE A 26 -8.19 -15.89 5.33
C ILE A 26 -9.48 -15.54 4.56
N PRO A 27 -10.64 -15.36 5.25
CA PRO A 27 -11.88 -14.97 4.61
C PRO A 27 -11.74 -13.66 3.82
N ALA A 28 -12.29 -13.63 2.60
CA ALA A 28 -12.34 -12.41 1.82
C ALA A 28 -13.07 -11.30 2.58
N VAL A 29 -12.55 -10.08 2.52
CA VAL A 29 -13.24 -8.90 3.06
C VAL A 29 -13.85 -8.13 1.90
N VAL A 30 -15.12 -7.77 2.02
CA VAL A 30 -15.86 -7.04 0.99
C VAL A 30 -16.33 -5.71 1.56
N PHE A 31 -16.13 -4.65 0.81
CA PHE A 31 -16.60 -3.29 1.07
C PHE A 31 -17.70 -2.98 0.05
N GLU A 32 -18.96 -3.05 0.48
CA GLU A 32 -20.10 -2.88 -0.40
C GLU A 32 -20.57 -1.42 -0.41
N ASP A 33 -20.87 -0.88 -1.61
CA ASP A 33 -21.55 0.40 -1.84
C ASP A 33 -21.01 1.62 -1.06
N VAL A 34 -19.73 1.64 -0.72
CA VAL A 34 -19.15 2.67 0.16
C VAL A 34 -18.36 3.74 -0.60
N PHE A 35 -18.02 3.48 -1.86
CA PHE A 35 -17.20 4.37 -2.66
C PHE A 35 -18.03 5.30 -3.56
N ASP A 36 -17.49 6.49 -3.79
CA ASP A 36 -18.11 7.45 -4.71
C ASP A 36 -18.06 6.93 -6.16
N PRO A 37 -19.21 6.73 -6.82
CA PRO A 37 -19.24 6.21 -8.18
C PRO A 37 -18.57 7.13 -9.21
N GLY A 38 -18.46 8.42 -8.93
CA GLY A 38 -17.74 9.39 -9.78
C GLY A 38 -16.22 9.38 -9.63
N ALA A 39 -15.70 8.76 -8.57
CA ALA A 39 -14.30 8.90 -8.17
C ALA A 39 -13.33 7.84 -8.74
N SER A 40 -13.75 7.03 -9.71
CA SER A 40 -12.89 5.98 -10.29
C SER A 40 -12.70 4.75 -9.35
N HIS A 41 -11.71 3.92 -9.63
CA HIS A 41 -11.35 2.73 -8.86
C HIS A 41 -10.57 3.09 -7.59
N VAL A 42 -10.33 2.10 -6.73
CA VAL A 42 -9.37 2.22 -5.63
C VAL A 42 -7.97 2.46 -6.20
N GLN A 43 -7.23 3.38 -5.61
CA GLN A 43 -5.91 3.81 -6.08
C GLN A 43 -4.77 3.23 -5.27
N GLY A 44 -4.99 2.94 -3.98
CA GLY A 44 -3.99 2.39 -3.09
C GLY A 44 -4.59 1.86 -1.81
N ALA A 45 -3.82 1.07 -1.08
CA ALA A 45 -4.25 0.45 0.17
C ALA A 45 -3.10 0.20 1.13
N CYS A 46 -3.37 0.39 2.42
CA CYS A 46 -2.47 -0.05 3.49
C CYS A 46 -3.26 -0.53 4.70
N CYS A 47 -2.58 -1.08 5.69
CA CYS A 47 -3.23 -1.52 6.92
C CYS A 47 -2.43 -1.19 8.19
N SER A 48 -3.16 -1.17 9.30
CA SER A 48 -2.65 -1.30 10.66
C SER A 48 -3.13 -2.62 11.27
N ASP A 49 -2.77 -2.88 12.53
CA ASP A 49 -3.31 -4.03 13.24
C ASP A 49 -4.86 -3.99 13.31
N ASP A 50 -5.46 -2.81 13.44
CA ASP A 50 -6.89 -2.65 13.71
C ASP A 50 -7.72 -2.27 12.49
N ALA A 51 -7.11 -1.77 11.40
CA ALA A 51 -7.85 -1.18 10.30
C ALA A 51 -7.18 -1.40 8.93
N VAL A 52 -8.01 -1.31 7.89
CA VAL A 52 -7.62 -1.21 6.49
C VAL A 52 -7.92 0.20 6.00
N TYR A 53 -6.99 0.78 5.27
CA TYR A 53 -7.13 2.11 4.67
C TYR A 53 -7.11 1.98 3.16
N LEU A 54 -8.02 2.67 2.49
CA LEU A 54 -8.13 2.67 1.04
C LEU A 54 -8.24 4.08 0.51
N THR A 55 -7.62 4.35 -0.63
CA THR A 55 -7.79 5.63 -1.35
C THR A 55 -8.60 5.45 -2.62
N GLN A 56 -9.43 6.44 -2.89
CA GLN A 56 -9.90 6.81 -4.23
C GLN A 56 -9.34 8.18 -4.59
N ARG A 57 -9.52 8.61 -5.83
CA ARG A 57 -8.99 9.90 -6.32
C ARG A 57 -9.20 11.09 -5.38
N THR A 58 -10.32 11.13 -4.67
CA THR A 58 -10.77 12.30 -3.89
C THR A 58 -11.11 11.99 -2.45
N ALA A 59 -10.91 10.74 -1.99
CA ALA A 59 -11.25 10.33 -0.64
C ALA A 59 -10.29 9.28 -0.09
N LEU A 60 -10.01 9.39 1.21
CA LEU A 60 -9.34 8.39 2.03
C LEU A 60 -10.38 7.78 2.98
N TYR A 61 -10.38 6.46 3.04
CA TYR A 61 -11.31 5.66 3.83
C TYR A 61 -10.57 4.84 4.87
N LYS A 62 -11.19 4.65 6.03
CA LYS A 62 -10.77 3.71 7.07
C LYS A 62 -11.87 2.70 7.30
N PHE A 63 -11.52 1.42 7.26
CA PHE A 63 -12.42 0.30 7.52
C PHE A 63 -11.89 -0.58 8.64
N GLY A 64 -12.80 -1.20 9.39
CA GLY A 64 -12.44 -2.37 10.20
C GLY A 64 -12.11 -3.58 9.31
N TRP A 65 -11.42 -4.57 9.85
CA TRP A 65 -11.16 -5.83 9.17
C TRP A 65 -12.43 -6.67 8.92
N ASP A 66 -13.57 -6.26 9.50
CA ASP A 66 -14.92 -6.78 9.22
C ASP A 66 -15.60 -6.11 8.01
N GLY A 67 -14.92 -5.18 7.35
CA GLY A 67 -15.44 -4.43 6.20
C GLY A 67 -16.28 -3.19 6.56
N LYS A 68 -16.50 -2.92 7.85
CA LYS A 68 -17.29 -1.78 8.30
C LYS A 68 -16.55 -0.45 8.11
N LEU A 69 -17.19 0.52 7.47
CA LEU A 69 -16.67 1.88 7.34
C LEU A 69 -16.58 2.55 8.71
N LEU A 70 -15.39 3.00 9.10
CA LEU A 70 -15.10 3.67 10.37
C LEU A 70 -14.94 5.18 10.20
N ALA A 71 -14.30 5.62 9.11
CA ALA A 71 -14.09 7.04 8.80
C ALA A 71 -13.88 7.25 7.30
N LYS A 72 -14.18 8.47 6.85
CA LYS A 72 -13.94 8.95 5.48
C LYS A 72 -13.57 10.42 5.53
N VAL A 73 -12.57 10.82 4.73
CA VAL A 73 -12.18 12.23 4.55
C VAL A 73 -11.94 12.52 3.09
N ALA A 74 -12.22 13.76 2.68
CA ALA A 74 -11.84 14.24 1.37
C ALA A 74 -10.32 14.47 1.31
N VAL A 75 -9.71 14.12 0.19
CA VAL A 75 -8.28 14.30 -0.06
C VAL A 75 -8.04 15.06 -1.37
N THR A 76 -6.80 15.48 -1.59
CA THR A 76 -6.41 16.13 -2.84
C THR A 76 -6.69 15.21 -4.02
N ASN A 77 -7.31 15.76 -5.06
CA ASN A 77 -7.47 15.05 -6.33
C ASN A 77 -6.08 14.97 -7.00
N HIS A 78 -5.58 13.94 -7.21
CA HIS A 78 -5.64 12.55 -7.45
C HIS A 78 -4.67 11.87 -6.44
N THR A 79 -5.19 11.44 -5.32
CA THR A 79 -4.41 10.67 -4.35
C THR A 79 -4.23 9.26 -4.90
N GLY A 80 -3.00 8.80 -4.90
CA GLY A 80 -2.57 7.47 -5.36
C GLY A 80 -2.48 6.46 -4.21
N ASP A 81 -1.35 5.77 -4.16
CA ASP A 81 -1.02 4.76 -3.16
C ASP A 81 -0.77 5.35 -1.77
N ILE A 82 -0.85 4.48 -0.76
CA ILE A 82 -0.71 4.85 0.65
C ILE A 82 0.09 3.83 1.43
N CYS A 83 0.83 4.28 2.45
CA CYS A 83 1.43 3.39 3.44
C CYS A 83 1.12 3.86 4.87
N PHE A 84 1.11 2.91 5.81
CA PHE A 84 0.89 3.17 7.23
C PHE A 84 2.21 3.03 7.99
N HIS A 85 2.57 4.05 8.77
CA HIS A 85 3.72 4.01 9.66
C HIS A 85 3.50 4.92 10.89
N ASP A 86 3.85 4.43 12.06
CA ASP A 86 3.82 5.17 13.34
C ASP A 86 2.50 5.92 13.57
N GLY A 87 1.38 5.19 13.43
CA GLY A 87 0.04 5.73 13.65
C GLY A 87 -0.42 6.73 12.58
N LYS A 88 0.30 6.90 11.49
CA LYS A 88 -0.01 7.84 10.40
C LYS A 88 -0.12 7.15 9.06
N ILE A 89 -0.91 7.76 8.18
CA ILE A 89 -1.06 7.38 6.79
C ILE A 89 -0.31 8.41 5.94
N TYR A 90 0.56 7.92 5.08
CA TYR A 90 1.29 8.72 4.11
C TYR A 90 0.73 8.39 2.73
N THR A 91 0.27 9.43 2.01
CA THR A 91 -0.33 9.26 0.69
C THR A 91 0.55 9.89 -0.36
N SER A 92 0.70 9.24 -1.49
CA SER A 92 1.24 9.84 -2.69
C SER A 92 0.16 10.65 -3.41
N VAL A 93 0.53 11.80 -3.98
CA VAL A 93 -0.39 12.67 -4.73
C VAL A 93 0.14 12.94 -6.12
N CYS A 94 -0.72 12.76 -7.11
CA CYS A 94 -0.46 12.91 -8.52
C CYS A 94 -1.29 14.08 -9.10
N LEU A 95 -0.74 15.27 -9.16
CA LEU A 95 -1.40 16.39 -9.82
C LEU A 95 -1.12 16.36 -11.33
N TYR A 96 -2.14 16.64 -12.13
CA TYR A 96 -2.03 16.61 -13.59
C TYR A 96 -1.45 17.89 -14.18
N GLU A 97 -1.50 19.00 -13.43
CA GLU A 97 -1.14 20.33 -13.90
C GLU A 97 -0.15 21.01 -12.94
N GLY A 98 0.55 22.02 -13.44
CA GLY A 98 1.52 22.80 -12.69
C GLY A 98 2.94 22.22 -12.73
N GLU A 99 3.89 22.94 -12.14
CA GLU A 99 5.31 22.55 -12.10
C GLU A 99 5.58 21.49 -11.02
N ASN A 100 4.92 21.60 -9.87
CA ASN A 100 5.09 20.71 -8.72
C ASN A 100 3.92 19.75 -8.60
N ARG A 101 3.98 18.67 -9.38
CA ARG A 101 2.89 17.72 -9.57
C ARG A 101 2.84 16.57 -8.56
N GLY A 102 3.92 16.36 -7.81
CA GLY A 102 3.98 15.34 -6.76
C GLY A 102 3.96 15.94 -5.37
N ARG A 103 3.33 15.24 -4.43
CA ARG A 103 3.35 15.53 -2.99
C ARG A 103 3.23 14.25 -2.19
N ILE A 104 3.66 14.31 -0.94
CA ILE A 104 3.34 13.33 0.08
C ILE A 104 2.46 14.04 1.11
N GLN A 105 1.23 13.59 1.32
CA GLN A 105 0.36 14.08 2.38
C GLN A 105 0.31 13.11 3.53
N VAL A 106 0.18 13.63 4.75
CA VAL A 106 0.17 12.86 6.00
C VAL A 106 -1.15 13.06 6.71
N PHE A 107 -1.78 11.96 7.08
CA PHE A 107 -3.03 11.94 7.84
C PHE A 107 -2.82 11.14 9.13
N ASP A 108 -3.55 11.48 10.17
CA ASP A 108 -3.61 10.69 11.39
C ASP A 108 -4.37 9.38 11.13
N GLY A 109 -3.81 8.24 11.54
CA GLY A 109 -4.42 6.93 11.30
C GLY A 109 -5.67 6.66 12.17
N LYS A 110 -5.89 7.45 13.23
CA LYS A 110 -7.03 7.26 14.12
C LYS A 110 -8.32 7.85 13.54
N ASP A 111 -8.28 9.11 13.11
CA ASP A 111 -9.45 9.89 12.71
C ASP A 111 -9.37 10.45 11.29
N LEU A 112 -8.28 10.19 10.57
CA LEU A 112 -7.97 10.69 9.24
C LEU A 112 -7.78 12.21 9.17
N ALA A 113 -7.49 12.89 10.28
CA ALA A 113 -7.20 14.31 10.27
C ALA A 113 -5.93 14.59 9.47
N PHE A 114 -5.96 15.64 8.63
CA PHE A 114 -4.77 16.09 7.92
C PHE A 114 -3.73 16.62 8.90
N VAL A 115 -2.48 16.17 8.77
CA VAL A 115 -1.37 16.56 9.67
C VAL A 115 -0.43 17.55 8.97
N ARG A 116 0.07 17.18 7.79
CA ARG A 116 1.02 17.99 7.01
C ARG A 116 1.19 17.44 5.60
N GLU A 117 1.90 18.19 4.76
CA GLU A 117 2.34 17.70 3.46
C GLU A 117 3.82 18.05 3.18
N SER A 118 4.42 17.38 2.21
CA SER A 118 5.74 17.69 1.70
C SER A 118 5.73 19.01 0.91
N PRO A 119 6.88 19.65 0.70
CA PRO A 119 7.04 20.53 -0.44
C PRO A 119 6.68 19.80 -1.73
N GLY A 120 6.08 20.52 -2.69
CA GLY A 120 5.81 19.95 -3.99
C GLY A 120 7.09 19.60 -4.75
N PHE A 121 7.03 18.56 -5.58
CA PHE A 121 8.14 18.15 -6.44
C PHE A 121 7.67 17.93 -7.89
N PRO A 122 8.59 18.01 -8.88
CA PRO A 122 8.19 18.21 -10.29
C PRO A 122 7.39 17.05 -10.91
N ARG A 123 7.51 15.84 -10.40
CA ARG A 123 6.81 14.67 -10.94
C ARG A 123 5.70 14.19 -10.02
N PRO A 124 4.59 13.73 -10.58
CA PRO A 124 3.54 13.12 -9.77
C PRO A 124 4.05 11.90 -9.03
N ALA A 125 3.48 11.60 -7.88
CA ALA A 125 3.75 10.42 -7.10
C ALA A 125 2.53 9.50 -7.11
N ASP A 126 2.78 8.20 -7.32
CA ASP A 126 1.74 7.17 -7.28
C ASP A 126 2.05 6.10 -6.21
N GLY A 127 3.07 5.25 -6.37
CA GLY A 127 3.45 4.25 -5.36
C GLY A 127 4.19 4.84 -4.16
N ILE A 128 3.98 4.33 -2.94
CA ILE A 128 4.71 4.75 -1.73
C ILE A 128 4.84 3.61 -0.70
N ALA A 129 6.05 3.39 -0.19
CA ALA A 129 6.32 2.49 0.93
C ALA A 129 7.33 3.10 1.90
N TYR A 130 7.34 2.62 3.14
CA TYR A 130 8.26 3.06 4.19
C TYR A 130 9.19 1.93 4.66
N ILE A 131 10.50 2.19 4.72
CA ILE A 131 11.50 1.32 5.37
C ILE A 131 12.51 2.21 6.11
N ASP A 132 12.71 1.96 7.39
CA ASP A 132 13.82 2.49 8.21
C ASP A 132 14.11 4.00 8.03
N GLY A 133 13.10 4.84 8.12
CA GLY A 133 13.24 6.30 8.03
C GLY A 133 13.22 6.85 6.61
N VAL A 134 12.97 6.01 5.60
CA VAL A 134 12.95 6.38 4.18
C VAL A 134 11.61 5.99 3.55
N PHE A 135 11.00 6.93 2.82
CA PHE A 135 9.94 6.61 1.87
C PHE A 135 10.52 6.30 0.50
N TYR A 136 10.08 5.18 -0.05
CA TYR A 136 10.34 4.73 -1.42
C TYR A 136 9.15 5.09 -2.27
N VAL A 137 9.32 6.02 -3.21
CA VAL A 137 8.22 6.62 -3.98
C VAL A 137 8.37 6.32 -5.45
N GLY A 138 7.32 5.75 -6.03
CA GLY A 138 7.14 5.63 -7.46
C GLY A 138 6.67 6.94 -8.05
N LEU A 139 7.35 7.44 -9.08
CA LEU A 139 7.00 8.69 -9.73
C LEU A 139 6.29 8.40 -11.07
N GLY A 140 5.21 9.12 -11.31
CA GLY A 140 4.45 9.04 -12.56
C GLY A 140 5.29 9.42 -13.78
N SER A 141 5.09 8.70 -14.86
CA SER A 141 5.95 8.81 -16.02
C SER A 141 5.39 9.67 -17.13
N ASN A 142 4.10 9.59 -17.40
CA ASN A 142 3.51 10.32 -18.53
C ASN A 142 2.05 10.63 -18.29
N PHE A 143 1.63 11.84 -18.69
CA PHE A 143 0.25 12.33 -18.61
C PHE A 143 -0.41 12.49 -19.97
N ALA A 144 0.25 12.10 -21.05
CA ALA A 144 -0.44 12.00 -22.35
C ALA A 144 -1.63 11.04 -22.21
N ARG A 145 -2.77 11.42 -22.74
CA ARG A 145 -3.99 10.59 -22.70
C ARG A 145 -4.42 10.21 -24.10
N PRO A 146 -4.47 8.91 -24.41
CA PRO A 146 -4.03 7.76 -23.61
C PRO A 146 -2.49 7.74 -23.48
N PRO A 147 -1.95 7.30 -22.34
CA PRO A 147 -0.50 7.22 -22.17
C PRO A 147 0.08 6.14 -23.09
N GLU A 148 1.08 6.52 -23.86
CA GLU A 148 1.84 5.56 -24.64
C GLU A 148 2.69 4.65 -23.74
N PRO A 149 2.78 3.35 -24.03
CA PRO A 149 3.64 2.46 -23.30
C PRO A 149 5.10 2.89 -23.40
N HIS A 150 5.81 2.87 -22.29
CA HIS A 150 7.23 3.27 -22.22
C HIS A 150 8.02 2.32 -21.30
N PRO A 151 9.33 2.14 -21.54
CA PRO A 151 10.15 1.19 -20.79
C PRO A 151 10.71 1.75 -19.50
N VAL A 152 10.76 3.08 -19.34
CA VAL A 152 11.40 3.73 -18.20
C VAL A 152 10.34 4.24 -17.23
N ASN A 153 10.44 3.81 -15.99
CA ASN A 153 9.71 4.35 -14.86
C ASN A 153 10.66 5.21 -14.02
N TRP A 154 10.14 5.97 -13.09
CA TRP A 154 10.95 6.76 -12.18
C TRP A 154 10.65 6.43 -10.74
N VAL A 155 11.69 6.44 -9.93
CA VAL A 155 11.64 6.19 -8.50
C VAL A 155 12.50 7.21 -7.76
N CYS A 156 12.21 7.45 -6.48
CA CYS A 156 12.96 8.35 -5.65
C CYS A 156 12.82 7.98 -4.18
N ARG A 157 13.86 8.22 -3.38
CA ARG A 157 13.84 8.07 -1.94
C ARG A 157 13.62 9.43 -1.27
N PHE A 158 12.79 9.44 -0.23
CA PHE A 158 12.47 10.65 0.55
C PHE A 158 12.78 10.41 2.02
N ASP A 159 13.31 11.41 2.68
CA ASP A 159 13.49 11.40 4.12
C ASP A 159 12.13 11.46 4.83
N ALA A 160 11.86 10.50 5.71
CA ALA A 160 10.54 10.36 6.33
C ALA A 160 10.22 11.49 7.33
N LYS A 161 11.22 12.12 7.91
CA LYS A 161 11.04 13.20 8.88
C LYS A 161 10.72 14.52 8.17
N THR A 162 11.43 14.84 7.11
CA THR A 162 11.32 16.10 6.39
C THR A 162 10.41 16.04 5.17
N LEU A 163 10.11 14.86 4.66
CA LEU A 163 9.39 14.57 3.41
C LEU A 163 10.05 15.21 2.18
N ARG A 164 11.37 15.37 2.22
CA ARG A 164 12.16 15.90 1.11
C ARG A 164 12.87 14.76 0.39
N PRO A 165 13.08 14.89 -0.93
CA PRO A 165 13.87 13.91 -1.65
C PRO A 165 15.29 13.83 -1.08
N LEU A 166 15.81 12.62 -0.93
CA LEU A 166 17.18 12.32 -0.52
C LEU A 166 18.14 12.27 -1.70
N GLU A 167 17.60 12.14 -2.91
CA GLU A 167 18.35 11.99 -4.14
C GLU A 167 17.56 12.57 -5.31
N GLU A 168 18.20 12.74 -6.46
CA GLU A 168 17.49 12.97 -7.70
C GLU A 168 16.71 11.71 -8.11
N LYS A 169 15.65 11.89 -8.92
CA LYS A 169 14.89 10.77 -9.45
C LYS A 169 15.81 9.79 -10.19
N ARG A 170 15.58 8.51 -9.98
CA ARG A 170 16.28 7.43 -10.70
C ARG A 170 15.39 6.85 -11.79
N ASP A 171 16.00 6.54 -12.92
CA ASP A 171 15.37 5.76 -13.97
C ASP A 171 15.31 4.29 -13.52
N PHE A 172 14.11 3.71 -13.60
CA PHE A 172 13.86 2.32 -13.27
C PHE A 172 13.31 1.57 -14.48
N ASN A 173 14.14 0.74 -15.07
CA ASN A 173 13.76 -0.07 -16.22
C ASN A 173 13.85 -1.56 -15.85
N TYR A 174 12.70 -2.24 -15.80
CA TYR A 174 12.67 -3.67 -15.52
C TYR A 174 12.55 -4.54 -16.79
N GLY A 175 12.77 -3.96 -17.96
CA GLY A 175 12.81 -4.66 -19.25
C GLY A 175 11.44 -4.86 -19.92
N HIS A 176 10.38 -4.22 -19.42
CA HIS A 176 9.04 -4.30 -19.99
C HIS A 176 8.37 -2.93 -20.06
N LEU A 177 7.38 -2.80 -20.93
CA LEU A 177 6.62 -1.57 -21.10
C LEU A 177 5.55 -1.42 -20.02
N THR A 178 5.38 -0.19 -19.54
CA THR A 178 4.29 0.23 -18.64
C THR A 178 3.57 1.44 -19.21
N ARG A 179 2.35 1.72 -18.74
CA ARG A 179 1.58 2.88 -19.22
C ARG A 179 1.66 4.08 -18.29
N PHE A 180 1.47 3.89 -16.99
CA PHE A 180 1.34 4.98 -16.01
C PHE A 180 2.53 5.06 -15.04
N GLY A 181 3.46 4.12 -15.10
CA GLY A 181 4.56 4.04 -14.14
C GLY A 181 4.28 3.09 -12.98
N VAL A 182 4.95 3.34 -11.87
CA VAL A 182 4.75 2.64 -10.61
C VAL A 182 3.39 3.04 -10.04
N GLN A 183 2.58 2.06 -9.67
CA GLN A 183 1.23 2.32 -9.13
C GLN A 183 1.13 2.06 -7.63
N ASP A 184 1.74 0.97 -7.17
CA ASP A 184 1.76 0.56 -5.78
C ASP A 184 3.16 0.13 -5.37
N ILE A 185 3.52 0.34 -4.11
CA ILE A 185 4.72 -0.22 -3.51
C ILE A 185 4.40 -0.78 -2.13
N ALA A 186 4.41 -2.10 -1.98
CA ALA A 186 4.39 -2.76 -0.68
C ALA A 186 5.80 -3.11 -0.21
N THR A 187 5.96 -3.42 1.09
CA THR A 187 7.26 -3.83 1.64
C THR A 187 7.11 -4.88 2.73
N ASP A 188 8.14 -5.73 2.86
CA ASP A 188 8.33 -6.63 4.01
C ASP A 188 9.34 -6.08 5.05
N GLY A 189 9.73 -4.80 4.89
CA GLY A 189 10.74 -4.14 5.71
C GLY A 189 12.19 -4.33 5.21
N LYS A 190 12.40 -5.12 4.15
CA LYS A 190 13.71 -5.38 3.54
C LYS A 190 13.70 -5.27 2.02
N ARG A 191 12.57 -5.61 1.40
CA ARG A 191 12.36 -5.62 -0.05
C ARG A 191 11.17 -4.76 -0.39
N LEU A 192 11.14 -4.28 -1.62
CA LEU A 192 10.03 -3.55 -2.21
C LEU A 192 9.31 -4.45 -3.22
N PHE A 193 8.00 -4.48 -3.17
CA PHE A 193 7.11 -5.16 -4.11
C PHE A 193 6.41 -4.07 -4.92
N ILE A 194 6.93 -3.81 -6.11
CA ILE A 194 6.54 -2.67 -6.95
C ILE A 194 5.54 -3.15 -7.99
N ALA A 195 4.34 -2.59 -7.99
CA ALA A 195 3.28 -2.92 -8.95
C ALA A 195 3.14 -1.85 -10.04
N PHE A 196 2.82 -2.31 -11.26
CA PHE A 196 2.70 -1.49 -12.46
C PHE A 196 1.40 -1.77 -13.23
N TYR A 197 0.95 -0.78 -13.99
CA TYR A 197 0.08 -1.04 -15.14
C TYR A 197 0.90 -1.61 -16.30
N ALA A 198 1.25 -2.87 -16.18
CA ALA A 198 2.04 -3.57 -17.19
C ALA A 198 1.24 -3.77 -18.50
N VAL A 199 1.94 -3.79 -19.62
CA VAL A 199 1.37 -4.21 -20.90
C VAL A 199 1.04 -5.70 -20.83
N LYS A 200 -0.03 -6.11 -21.52
CA LYS A 200 -0.51 -7.50 -21.51
C LYS A 200 0.63 -8.51 -21.74
N GLY A 201 0.75 -9.46 -20.83
CA GLY A 201 1.78 -10.51 -20.86
C GLY A 201 3.09 -10.15 -20.16
N ALA A 202 3.31 -8.89 -19.78
CA ALA A 202 4.47 -8.50 -18.97
C ALA A 202 4.24 -8.80 -17.48
N PRO A 203 5.30 -9.07 -16.70
CA PRO A 203 5.21 -9.08 -15.23
C PRO A 203 4.67 -7.75 -14.72
N ALA A 204 3.64 -7.80 -13.88
CA ALA A 204 3.03 -6.59 -13.33
C ALA A 204 3.52 -6.27 -11.91
N VAL A 205 4.30 -7.15 -11.30
CA VAL A 205 4.97 -6.91 -10.01
C VAL A 205 6.45 -7.26 -10.14
N VAL A 206 7.29 -6.40 -9.56
CA VAL A 206 8.74 -6.58 -9.48
C VAL A 206 9.16 -6.48 -8.02
N VAL A 207 10.00 -7.40 -7.57
CA VAL A 207 10.60 -7.36 -6.23
C VAL A 207 12.01 -6.79 -6.36
N THR A 208 12.33 -5.79 -5.54
CA THR A 208 13.66 -5.17 -5.49
C THR A 208 14.20 -5.15 -4.07
N ASP A 209 15.49 -4.91 -3.92
CA ASP A 209 16.06 -4.43 -2.68
C ASP A 209 15.82 -2.90 -2.51
N THR A 210 16.36 -2.33 -1.43
CA THR A 210 16.27 -0.90 -1.11
C THR A 210 17.13 0.00 -2.00
N ASP A 211 18.02 -0.57 -2.79
CA ASP A 211 18.82 0.14 -3.79
C ASP A 211 18.23 0.04 -5.21
N TRP A 212 16.99 -0.47 -5.32
CA TRP A 212 16.24 -0.67 -6.54
C TRP A 212 16.80 -1.77 -7.46
N ASN A 213 17.70 -2.64 -6.97
CA ASN A 213 18.16 -3.80 -7.74
C ASN A 213 17.04 -4.83 -7.85
N ILE A 214 16.78 -5.29 -9.06
CA ILE A 214 15.72 -6.27 -9.34
C ILE A 214 16.16 -7.64 -8.83
N LEU A 215 15.42 -8.16 -7.88
CA LEU A 215 15.60 -9.50 -7.33
C LEU A 215 14.71 -10.53 -8.04
N GLN A 216 13.48 -10.11 -8.42
CA GLN A 216 12.49 -11.00 -9.01
C GLN A 216 11.50 -10.22 -9.86
N LYS A 217 11.02 -10.84 -10.97
CA LYS A 217 9.86 -10.41 -11.74
C LYS A 217 8.74 -11.43 -11.55
N VAL A 218 7.58 -11.00 -11.07
CA VAL A 218 6.46 -11.87 -10.74
C VAL A 218 5.43 -11.84 -11.85
N SER A 219 5.24 -12.99 -12.51
CA SER A 219 4.24 -13.17 -13.57
C SER A 219 2.92 -13.70 -13.01
N GLY A 220 1.81 -13.44 -13.71
CA GLY A 220 0.48 -13.98 -13.34
C GLY A 220 -0.17 -13.32 -12.13
N PHE A 221 0.42 -12.27 -11.57
CA PHE A 221 -0.12 -11.50 -10.47
C PHE A 221 -0.16 -10.00 -10.80
N THR A 222 -1.25 -9.33 -10.47
CA THR A 222 -1.44 -7.88 -10.67
C THR A 222 -1.93 -7.25 -9.37
N ALA A 223 -1.46 -6.05 -9.05
CA ALA A 223 -1.79 -5.36 -7.80
C ALA A 223 -1.81 -3.82 -7.94
N SER A 224 -2.28 -3.30 -9.06
CA SER A 224 -2.26 -1.86 -9.36
C SER A 224 -3.36 -1.03 -8.67
N ASN A 225 -4.11 -1.60 -7.74
CA ASN A 225 -5.18 -0.93 -7.00
C ASN A 225 -4.97 -1.00 -5.48
N GLY A 226 -3.84 -1.46 -5.04
CA GLY A 226 -3.48 -1.60 -3.63
C GLY A 226 -2.91 -2.98 -3.32
N LEU A 227 -1.72 -2.99 -2.78
CA LEU A 227 -1.00 -4.15 -2.25
C LEU A 227 -0.34 -3.73 -0.94
N ASP A 228 -0.52 -4.50 0.13
CA ASP A 228 0.24 -4.26 1.35
C ASP A 228 0.46 -5.55 2.15
N LEU A 229 1.48 -5.53 3.01
CA LEU A 229 1.82 -6.63 3.91
C LEU A 229 0.75 -6.73 5.01
N LEU A 230 0.28 -7.94 5.28
CA LEU A 230 -0.65 -8.18 6.38
C LEU A 230 0.00 -7.89 7.74
N PRO A 231 -0.78 -7.41 8.73
CA PRO A 231 -0.29 -7.22 10.08
C PRO A 231 0.12 -8.55 10.72
N ALA A 232 1.05 -8.51 11.69
CA ALA A 232 1.66 -9.68 12.30
C ALA A 232 0.63 -10.71 12.81
N ARG A 233 -0.50 -10.24 13.38
CA ARG A 233 -1.57 -11.10 13.89
C ARG A 233 -2.27 -11.95 12.81
N LEU A 234 -2.26 -11.52 11.55
CA LEU A 234 -2.87 -12.24 10.42
C LEU A 234 -1.85 -13.01 9.57
N ARG A 235 -0.60 -12.60 9.59
CA ARG A 235 0.45 -13.26 8.79
C ARG A 235 1.34 -14.23 9.58
N GLY A 236 1.50 -14.04 10.91
CA GLY A 236 2.49 -14.74 11.71
C GLY A 236 3.91 -14.43 11.22
N ASP A 237 4.70 -15.49 11.05
CA ASP A 237 6.05 -15.48 10.47
C ASP A 237 6.06 -15.61 8.93
N LYS A 238 4.89 -15.78 8.31
CA LYS A 238 4.75 -15.91 6.86
C LYS A 238 4.74 -14.56 6.17
N LEU A 239 5.18 -14.55 4.92
CA LEU A 239 5.15 -13.35 4.08
C LEU A 239 3.81 -13.30 3.33
N ARG A 240 2.83 -12.68 3.97
CA ARG A 240 1.45 -12.60 3.48
C ARG A 240 1.03 -11.17 3.20
N PHE A 241 0.39 -10.99 2.07
CA PHE A 241 -0.11 -9.71 1.57
C PHE A 241 -1.62 -9.77 1.36
N PHE A 242 -2.24 -8.61 1.35
CA PHE A 242 -3.55 -8.46 0.73
C PHE A 242 -3.43 -7.62 -0.55
N ARG A 243 -4.36 -7.86 -1.45
CA ARG A 243 -4.56 -7.09 -2.67
C ARG A 243 -5.98 -6.59 -2.74
N VAL A 244 -6.15 -5.35 -3.17
CA VAL A 244 -7.47 -4.77 -3.43
C VAL A 244 -7.90 -5.02 -4.88
N THR A 245 -9.18 -5.35 -5.04
CA THR A 245 -9.84 -5.41 -6.34
C THR A 245 -11.11 -4.58 -6.29
N THR A 246 -11.26 -3.64 -7.21
CA THR A 246 -12.51 -2.89 -7.39
C THR A 246 -13.57 -3.81 -8.01
N LEU A 247 -14.70 -3.99 -7.34
CA LEU A 247 -15.74 -4.94 -7.75
C LEU A 247 -16.59 -4.45 -8.92
N THR A 248 -16.79 -3.15 -9.03
CA THR A 248 -17.56 -2.55 -10.11
C THR A 248 -16.83 -1.32 -10.60
N PRO A 249 -16.15 -1.36 -11.74
CA PRO A 249 -15.54 -0.17 -12.31
C PRO A 249 -16.65 0.84 -12.65
N PRO A 250 -16.43 2.14 -12.37
CA PRO A 250 -17.41 3.17 -12.69
C PRO A 250 -17.62 3.20 -14.21
N ARG A 251 -18.81 2.91 -14.66
CA ARG A 251 -19.21 3.26 -16.02
C ARG A 251 -19.63 4.71 -16.00
N ARG A 252 -18.93 5.55 -16.76
CA ARG A 252 -19.26 6.98 -16.93
C ARG A 252 -20.70 7.21 -17.44
N ASP A 253 -21.30 6.18 -18.00
CA ASP A 253 -22.58 6.18 -18.69
C ASP A 253 -23.76 5.66 -17.87
N ASN A 254 -23.54 5.26 -16.60
CA ASN A 254 -24.63 4.81 -15.74
C ASN A 254 -24.56 5.40 -14.33
N PRO A 255 -24.97 6.66 -14.13
CA PRO A 255 -24.94 7.34 -12.83
C PRO A 255 -25.96 6.80 -11.81
N SER A 256 -26.87 5.91 -12.21
CA SER A 256 -27.90 5.34 -11.32
C SER A 256 -27.43 4.09 -10.55
N LYS A 257 -26.23 3.55 -10.81
CA LYS A 257 -25.70 2.46 -9.99
C LYS A 257 -25.17 3.01 -8.67
N LYS A 258 -25.77 2.55 -7.59
CA LYS A 258 -25.30 2.69 -6.21
C LYS A 258 -23.82 2.28 -6.13
N GLY A 259 -23.12 2.86 -5.21
CA GLY A 259 -21.69 2.82 -4.92
C GLY A 259 -20.84 1.70 -5.50
N ILE A 260 -19.58 2.01 -5.64
CA ILE A 260 -18.57 1.03 -6.08
C ILE A 260 -18.15 0.23 -4.86
N GLY A 261 -18.04 -1.07 -5.00
CA GLY A 261 -17.47 -1.94 -3.99
C GLY A 261 -15.99 -2.24 -4.25
N ALA A 262 -15.32 -2.77 -3.23
CA ALA A 262 -14.01 -3.39 -3.36
C ALA A 262 -13.93 -4.65 -2.53
N SER A 263 -12.97 -5.51 -2.83
CA SER A 263 -12.66 -6.69 -2.04
C SER A 263 -11.17 -6.82 -1.77
N LEU A 264 -10.83 -7.39 -0.61
CA LEU A 264 -9.49 -7.87 -0.32
C LEU A 264 -9.39 -9.34 -0.67
N SER A 265 -8.34 -9.67 -1.40
CA SER A 265 -7.88 -11.04 -1.58
C SER A 265 -6.52 -11.18 -0.90
N PHE A 266 -6.23 -12.36 -0.35
CA PHE A 266 -5.07 -12.61 0.48
C PHE A 266 -4.11 -13.58 -0.20
N PHE A 267 -2.83 -13.32 -0.10
CA PHE A 267 -1.78 -14.08 -0.79
C PHE A 267 -0.61 -14.35 0.13
N GLU A 268 -0.03 -15.54 0.03
CA GLU A 268 1.29 -15.85 0.59
C GLU A 268 2.34 -15.74 -0.51
N TYR A 269 3.37 -14.91 -0.30
CA TYR A 269 4.50 -14.83 -1.22
C TYR A 269 5.53 -15.89 -0.82
N LYS A 270 5.72 -16.87 -1.69
CA LYS A 270 6.63 -18.00 -1.46
C LYS A 270 7.26 -18.42 -2.78
N ASP A 271 8.55 -18.71 -2.77
CA ASP A 271 9.33 -19.21 -3.92
C ASP A 271 9.17 -18.35 -5.18
N GLY A 272 9.06 -17.02 -4.98
CA GLY A 272 8.95 -16.06 -6.08
C GLY A 272 7.54 -15.89 -6.67
N ALA A 273 6.51 -16.43 -6.05
CA ALA A 273 5.13 -16.36 -6.50
C ALA A 273 4.15 -15.93 -5.40
N PHE A 274 3.05 -15.30 -5.78
CA PHE A 274 1.91 -15.04 -4.90
C PHE A 274 0.90 -16.20 -5.01
N ILE A 275 0.71 -16.92 -3.91
CA ILE A 275 -0.21 -18.06 -3.79
C ILE A 275 -1.49 -17.55 -3.13
N ASP A 276 -2.64 -17.69 -3.79
CA ASP A 276 -3.96 -17.27 -3.25
C ASP A 276 -4.33 -18.12 -2.03
N ILE A 277 -4.49 -17.46 -0.89
CA ILE A 277 -4.92 -18.04 0.38
C ILE A 277 -6.28 -17.47 0.81
N THR A 278 -7.01 -16.83 -0.10
CA THR A 278 -8.33 -16.27 0.18
C THR A 278 -9.36 -17.41 0.34
N GLU A 279 -10.10 -17.40 1.45
CA GLU A 279 -11.28 -18.20 1.59
C GLU A 279 -12.47 -17.48 0.94
N ARG A 280 -13.02 -18.04 -0.11
CA ARG A 280 -14.19 -17.52 -0.81
C ARG A 280 -15.42 -18.30 -0.36
N LYS A 281 -16.43 -17.58 0.08
CA LYS A 281 -17.74 -18.14 0.40
C LYS A 281 -18.51 -18.47 -0.87
#